data_ae7d861d55db1104cad603568a7adea9
#
_entry.id   ae7d861d55db1104cad603568a7adea9
#
_cell.length_a   1.000
_cell.length_b   1.000
_cell.length_c   1.000
_cell.angle_alpha   90.00
_cell.angle_beta   90.00
_cell.angle_gamma   90.00
#
_symmetry.space_group_name_H-M   'P 1'
#
loop_
_entity.id
_entity.type
_entity.pdbx_description
1 polymer ?
#
loop_
_entity_poly.entity_id
_entity_poly.type
_entity_poly.pdbx_seq_one_letter_code
_entity_poly.pdbx_strand_id
1 'polypeptide(L)'
;MKYQLVCKKCGKVIGDFAAWFNQDQLCECGSNHAEVVYDSDYRQLDELCKPGQKVDNLYNYLPFLPIDKADEQVTCGEGAVPIEEWEFLSRYAKDNYGIDCKVVVARNDLNGGSGTFKDIAASLAATLFKKHGVKEYCLASTGNAATAYATYLAKASVKFDIFAPHDMYQETQQAIRATGQNLQVSEGGYGQAKAEAADFHKNQNVMISAGNIDPIRVEAKKTLVFECMRQLGRIPDVYMQAVAGGTSPIAFEKGMREIADAYPQYKMPRMLLVQQDTCDPMVQAGNGQLTMNSRRAGTSTSPPWFLRQGYQY
;
A
#
# COMPACT_ATOMS: atom_id res chain seq x y z
N MET A 1 -0.33 24.38 5.76
CA MET A 1 -0.68 22.97 6.08
C MET A 1 0.27 22.12 5.27
N LYS A 2 0.94 21.14 5.86
CA LYS A 2 1.97 20.31 5.19
C LYS A 2 1.44 19.48 4.02
N TYR A 3 0.20 19.04 4.12
CA TYR A 3 -0.49 18.25 3.12
C TYR A 3 -2.00 18.49 3.15
N GLN A 4 -2.67 18.11 2.09
CA GLN A 4 -4.12 18.08 2.01
C GLN A 4 -4.58 16.86 1.20
N LEU A 5 -5.78 16.35 1.50
CA LEU A 5 -6.44 15.34 0.68
C LEU A 5 -7.30 16.03 -0.38
N VAL A 6 -7.22 15.51 -1.60
CA VAL A 6 -7.99 15.99 -2.74
C VAL A 6 -8.76 14.83 -3.34
N CYS A 7 -10.06 15.00 -3.54
CA CYS A 7 -10.89 13.98 -4.16
C CYS A 7 -10.50 13.78 -5.63
N LYS A 8 -10.16 12.57 -6.01
CA LYS A 8 -9.78 12.23 -7.39
C LYS A 8 -10.95 12.27 -8.38
N LYS A 9 -12.20 12.24 -7.90
CA LYS A 9 -13.38 12.26 -8.76
C LYS A 9 -13.83 13.67 -9.11
N CYS A 10 -13.86 14.59 -8.14
CA CYS A 10 -14.43 15.91 -8.32
C CYS A 10 -13.43 17.07 -8.08
N GLY A 11 -12.19 16.78 -7.69
CA GLY A 11 -11.15 17.78 -7.42
C GLY A 11 -11.32 18.58 -6.12
N LYS A 12 -12.37 18.30 -5.32
CA LYS A 12 -12.60 19.04 -4.07
C LYS A 12 -11.49 18.76 -3.07
N VAL A 13 -10.99 19.80 -2.42
CA VAL A 13 -10.12 19.70 -1.25
C VAL A 13 -10.94 19.26 -0.06
N ILE A 14 -10.52 18.17 0.59
CA ILE A 14 -11.20 17.57 1.74
C ILE A 14 -10.63 18.14 3.04
N GLY A 15 -9.34 18.43 3.06
CA GLY A 15 -8.59 18.86 4.24
C GLY A 15 -7.51 17.83 4.60
N ASP A 16 -7.39 17.48 5.87
CA ASP A 16 -6.43 16.52 6.39
C ASP A 16 -7.07 15.14 6.68
N PHE A 17 -6.32 14.23 7.28
CA PHE A 17 -6.84 12.92 7.67
C PHE A 17 -7.87 13.00 8.80
N ALA A 18 -7.87 14.05 9.65
CA ALA A 18 -8.95 14.22 10.61
C ALA A 18 -10.29 14.48 9.88
N ALA A 19 -10.29 15.37 8.91
CA ALA A 19 -11.47 15.63 8.08
C ALA A 19 -11.90 14.39 7.29
N TRP A 20 -10.95 13.64 6.76
CA TRP A 20 -11.21 12.41 6.01
C TRP A 20 -11.89 11.32 6.86
N PHE A 21 -11.40 11.09 8.07
CA PHE A 21 -11.97 10.11 9.00
C PHE A 21 -13.34 10.55 9.53
N ASN A 22 -13.52 11.84 9.82
CA ASN A 22 -14.79 12.39 10.27
C ASN A 22 -15.91 12.32 9.21
N GLN A 23 -15.55 12.16 7.94
CA GLN A 23 -16.48 12.00 6.81
C GLN A 23 -16.58 10.53 6.37
N ASP A 24 -16.24 9.58 7.25
CA ASP A 24 -16.25 8.14 6.97
C ASP A 24 -15.50 7.76 5.67
N GLN A 25 -14.38 8.44 5.43
CA GLN A 25 -13.54 8.25 4.24
C GLN A 25 -14.29 8.49 2.91
N LEU A 26 -15.28 9.38 2.92
CA LEU A 26 -16.08 9.76 1.76
C LEU A 26 -15.97 11.27 1.47
N CYS A 27 -15.80 11.62 0.21
CA CYS A 27 -16.01 12.98 -0.26
C CYS A 27 -17.52 13.24 -0.38
N GLU A 28 -17.95 14.50 -0.28
CA GLU A 28 -19.36 14.91 -0.49
C GLU A 28 -19.94 14.45 -1.84
N CYS A 29 -19.10 14.20 -2.85
CA CYS A 29 -19.54 13.61 -4.12
C CYS A 29 -19.78 12.09 -4.05
N GLY A 30 -19.68 11.48 -2.87
CA GLY A 30 -19.84 10.04 -2.63
C GLY A 30 -18.63 9.18 -3.04
N SER A 31 -17.48 9.79 -3.39
CA SER A 31 -16.27 9.06 -3.74
C SER A 31 -15.41 8.84 -2.50
N ASN A 32 -14.91 7.62 -2.34
CA ASN A 32 -13.90 7.25 -1.34
C ASN A 32 -12.48 7.26 -1.92
N HIS A 33 -12.27 7.88 -3.08
CA HIS A 33 -10.98 7.95 -3.75
C HIS A 33 -10.38 9.34 -3.59
N ALA A 34 -9.41 9.47 -2.68
CA ALA A 34 -8.67 10.69 -2.43
C ALA A 34 -7.16 10.50 -2.66
N GLU A 35 -6.47 11.59 -2.97
CA GLU A 35 -5.02 11.66 -3.08
C GLU A 35 -4.49 12.66 -2.07
N VAL A 36 -3.37 12.32 -1.42
CA VAL A 36 -2.65 13.27 -0.57
C VAL A 36 -1.73 14.11 -1.45
N VAL A 37 -1.82 15.43 -1.31
CA VAL A 37 -0.99 16.40 -2.02
C VAL A 37 -0.15 17.16 -0.98
N TYR A 38 1.15 17.28 -1.21
CA TYR A 38 2.09 17.94 -0.30
C TYR A 38 2.52 19.29 -0.83
N ASP A 39 2.70 20.22 0.11
CA ASP A 39 3.41 21.48 -0.09
C ASP A 39 4.83 21.31 0.46
N SER A 40 5.64 20.49 -0.20
CA SER A 40 6.99 20.12 0.23
C SER A 40 7.98 20.24 -0.91
N ASP A 41 9.16 20.80 -0.63
CA ASP A 41 10.27 20.76 -1.58
C ASP A 41 10.92 19.39 -1.59
N TYR A 42 10.75 18.64 -2.67
CA TYR A 42 11.32 17.30 -2.83
C TYR A 42 12.84 17.26 -2.94
N ARG A 43 13.54 18.40 -3.15
CA ARG A 43 15.01 18.48 -3.07
C ARG A 43 15.55 18.13 -1.68
N GLN A 44 14.71 18.14 -0.65
CA GLN A 44 15.09 17.63 0.67
C GLN A 44 15.48 16.14 0.63
N LEU A 45 15.11 15.40 -0.42
CA LEU A 45 15.57 14.01 -0.61
C LEU A 45 17.08 13.91 -0.83
N ASP A 46 17.78 14.96 -1.28
CA ASP A 46 19.24 14.96 -1.39
C ASP A 46 19.91 14.71 -0.04
N GLU A 47 19.30 15.22 1.04
CA GLU A 47 19.78 14.99 2.40
C GLU A 47 19.31 13.64 2.98
N LEU A 48 18.09 13.22 2.66
CA LEU A 48 17.47 12.00 3.19
C LEU A 48 17.92 10.72 2.45
N CYS A 49 18.42 10.86 1.23
CA CYS A 49 18.84 9.75 0.38
C CYS A 49 20.37 9.68 0.17
N LYS A 50 21.16 10.28 1.06
CA LYS A 50 22.62 10.23 0.97
C LYS A 50 23.14 8.79 1.01
N PRO A 51 24.07 8.40 0.13
CA PRO A 51 24.70 7.09 0.19
C PRO A 51 25.31 6.79 1.57
N GLY A 52 25.02 5.60 2.08
CA GLY A 52 25.51 5.16 3.40
C GLY A 52 24.72 5.68 4.60
N GLN A 53 23.71 6.52 4.39
CA GLN A 53 22.82 6.95 5.48
C GLN A 53 22.07 5.74 6.04
N LYS A 54 22.16 5.56 7.36
CA LYS A 54 21.35 4.58 8.07
C LYS A 54 19.91 5.08 8.15
N VAL A 55 19.00 4.21 7.81
CA VAL A 55 17.57 4.43 7.85
C VAL A 55 16.94 3.27 8.61
N ASP A 56 16.18 3.56 9.66
CA ASP A 56 15.60 2.55 10.53
C ASP A 56 14.23 2.09 10.06
N ASN A 57 13.49 2.98 9.40
CA ASN A 57 12.12 2.71 8.94
C ASN A 57 11.63 3.79 7.94
N LEU A 58 10.39 3.65 7.47
CA LEU A 58 9.75 4.58 6.51
C LEU A 58 9.69 6.04 7.00
N TYR A 59 9.71 6.27 8.30
CA TYR A 59 9.59 7.63 8.88
C TYR A 59 10.86 8.48 8.71
N ASN A 60 11.92 7.93 8.14
CA ASN A 60 13.01 8.74 7.63
C ASN A 60 12.53 9.79 6.60
N TYR A 61 11.43 9.51 5.94
CA TYR A 61 10.81 10.36 4.91
C TYR A 61 9.65 11.21 5.44
N LEU A 62 9.67 11.59 6.71
CA LEU A 62 8.64 12.42 7.36
C LEU A 62 8.17 13.64 6.55
N PRO A 63 9.04 14.42 5.87
CA PRO A 63 8.58 15.56 5.07
C PRO A 63 7.53 15.19 4.00
N PHE A 64 7.53 13.95 3.56
CA PHE A 64 6.68 13.42 2.48
C PHE A 64 5.65 12.40 2.96
N LEU A 65 5.39 12.35 4.28
CA LEU A 65 4.37 11.54 4.90
C LEU A 65 3.35 12.42 5.62
N PRO A 66 2.08 12.00 5.76
CA PRO A 66 1.01 12.83 6.33
C PRO A 66 1.01 12.85 7.85
N ILE A 67 2.18 12.85 8.45
CA ILE A 67 2.43 12.91 9.91
C ILE A 67 3.54 13.89 10.20
N ASP A 68 3.64 14.34 11.45
CA ASP A 68 4.65 15.28 11.91
C ASP A 68 5.67 14.60 12.84
N LYS A 69 6.83 15.24 13.04
CA LYS A 69 7.90 14.70 13.90
C LYS A 69 7.44 14.50 15.35
N ALA A 70 6.48 15.27 15.80
CA ALA A 70 5.93 15.18 17.16
C ALA A 70 4.93 14.02 17.33
N ASP A 71 4.45 13.44 16.22
CA ASP A 71 3.51 12.34 16.29
C ASP A 71 4.22 11.06 16.75
N GLU A 72 3.57 10.31 17.63
CA GLU A 72 4.09 9.03 18.10
C GLU A 72 3.97 7.96 17.01
N GLN A 73 5.10 7.57 16.45
CA GLN A 73 5.18 6.59 15.38
C GLN A 73 4.97 5.17 15.90
N VAL A 74 4.07 4.45 15.26
CA VAL A 74 3.84 3.02 15.53
C VAL A 74 4.64 2.21 14.50
N THR A 75 5.83 1.76 14.89
CA THR A 75 6.78 1.10 13.99
C THR A 75 7.33 -0.20 14.58
N CYS A 76 7.75 -1.11 13.70
CA CYS A 76 8.55 -2.30 13.96
C CYS A 76 9.83 -2.32 13.10
N GLY A 77 10.21 -1.19 12.48
CA GLY A 77 11.38 -1.08 11.61
C GLY A 77 11.11 -1.39 10.13
N GLU A 78 9.87 -1.21 9.68
CA GLU A 78 9.47 -1.46 8.29
C GLU A 78 9.82 -0.33 7.32
N GLY A 79 9.96 -0.67 6.03
CA GLY A 79 10.16 0.28 4.92
C GLY A 79 11.61 0.53 4.55
N ALA A 80 12.56 0.33 5.47
CA ALA A 80 14.00 0.46 5.22
C ALA A 80 14.66 -0.89 4.88
N VAL A 81 13.98 -1.69 4.06
CA VAL A 81 14.48 -3.01 3.67
C VAL A 81 15.63 -2.92 2.68
N PRO A 82 16.59 -3.86 2.69
CA PRO A 82 17.66 -3.91 1.70
C PRO A 82 17.13 -4.04 0.27
N ILE A 83 17.79 -3.35 -0.67
CA ILE A 83 17.65 -3.60 -2.10
C ILE A 83 18.93 -4.30 -2.55
N GLU A 84 18.85 -5.60 -2.75
CA GLU A 84 19.96 -6.49 -2.99
C GLU A 84 20.08 -6.87 -4.46
N GLU A 85 21.29 -6.96 -4.98
CA GLU A 85 21.53 -7.54 -6.29
C GLU A 85 21.45 -9.06 -6.23
N TRP A 86 20.63 -9.65 -7.08
CA TRP A 86 20.55 -11.10 -7.27
C TRP A 86 21.27 -11.52 -8.54
N GLU A 87 22.59 -11.62 -8.45
CA GLU A 87 23.47 -11.94 -9.57
C GLU A 87 23.10 -13.22 -10.32
N PHE A 88 22.56 -14.21 -9.60
CA PHE A 88 22.14 -15.46 -10.23
C PHE A 88 21.00 -15.24 -11.24
N LEU A 89 20.08 -14.30 -10.99
CA LEU A 89 19.02 -13.94 -11.93
C LEU A 89 19.57 -13.13 -13.11
N SER A 90 20.53 -12.24 -12.87
CA SER A 90 21.22 -11.50 -13.92
C SER A 90 21.96 -12.46 -14.87
N ARG A 91 22.67 -13.43 -14.31
CA ARG A 91 23.34 -14.49 -15.10
C ARG A 91 22.33 -15.37 -15.84
N TYR A 92 21.27 -15.81 -15.18
CA TYR A 92 20.24 -16.63 -15.81
C TYR A 92 19.61 -15.91 -17.02
N ALA A 93 19.31 -14.62 -16.90
CA ALA A 93 18.76 -13.82 -17.99
C ALA A 93 19.75 -13.75 -19.19
N LYS A 94 21.04 -13.57 -18.89
CA LYS A 94 22.09 -13.50 -19.92
C LYS A 94 22.30 -14.86 -20.62
N ASP A 95 22.42 -15.91 -19.86
CA ASP A 95 22.78 -17.25 -20.38
C ASP A 95 21.64 -17.90 -21.16
N ASN A 96 20.40 -17.69 -20.75
CA ASN A 96 19.23 -18.35 -21.38
C ASN A 96 18.53 -17.49 -22.42
N TYR A 97 18.63 -16.15 -22.31
CA TYR A 97 17.86 -15.23 -23.16
C TYR A 97 18.72 -14.16 -23.85
N GLY A 98 20.02 -14.10 -23.59
CA GLY A 98 20.91 -13.07 -24.13
C GLY A 98 20.63 -11.66 -23.58
N ILE A 99 19.89 -11.55 -22.47
CA ILE A 99 19.51 -10.27 -21.86
C ILE A 99 20.57 -9.87 -20.83
N ASP A 100 21.33 -8.82 -21.13
CA ASP A 100 22.30 -8.24 -20.23
C ASP A 100 21.61 -7.21 -19.32
N CYS A 101 21.27 -7.61 -18.10
CA CYS A 101 20.55 -6.77 -17.13
C CYS A 101 21.07 -7.01 -15.71
N LYS A 102 20.90 -6.01 -14.88
CA LYS A 102 21.12 -6.10 -13.44
C LYS A 102 19.78 -6.28 -12.73
N VAL A 103 19.61 -7.40 -12.05
CA VAL A 103 18.39 -7.68 -11.28
C VAL A 103 18.64 -7.33 -9.82
N VAL A 104 17.85 -6.38 -9.31
CA VAL A 104 17.86 -5.99 -7.89
C VAL A 104 16.50 -6.29 -7.25
N VAL A 105 16.52 -6.73 -6.00
CA VAL A 105 15.32 -7.16 -5.28
C VAL A 105 15.17 -6.36 -3.98
N ALA A 106 14.05 -5.66 -3.83
CA ALA A 106 13.67 -5.05 -2.56
C ALA A 106 13.14 -6.14 -1.61
N ARG A 107 13.88 -6.43 -0.55
CA ARG A 107 13.65 -7.54 0.38
C ARG A 107 12.49 -7.24 1.34
N ASN A 108 11.29 -7.09 0.79
CA ASN A 108 10.08 -6.80 1.58
C ASN A 108 9.68 -7.92 2.54
N ASP A 109 10.27 -9.10 2.41
CA ASP A 109 10.21 -10.20 3.36
C ASP A 109 10.99 -9.93 4.67
N LEU A 110 11.84 -8.90 4.69
CA LEU A 110 12.60 -8.47 5.85
C LEU A 110 11.99 -7.27 6.58
N ASN A 111 10.78 -6.84 6.21
CA ASN A 111 10.07 -5.84 7.00
C ASN A 111 9.85 -6.35 8.43
N GLY A 112 9.95 -5.45 9.40
CA GLY A 112 9.57 -5.73 10.77
C GLY A 112 8.06 -5.98 10.89
N GLY A 113 7.61 -6.44 12.04
CA GLY A 113 6.19 -6.73 12.25
C GLY A 113 5.78 -8.11 11.72
N SER A 114 5.06 -8.18 10.61
CA SER A 114 4.60 -9.43 10.02
C SER A 114 5.56 -10.05 9.00
N GLY A 115 6.67 -9.40 8.70
CA GLY A 115 7.61 -9.86 7.67
C GLY A 115 7.04 -9.75 6.25
N THR A 116 6.18 -8.78 6.01
CA THR A 116 5.55 -8.61 4.71
C THR A 116 5.55 -7.17 4.23
N PHE A 117 5.40 -6.98 2.92
CA PHE A 117 5.21 -5.65 2.32
C PHE A 117 3.99 -4.88 2.87
N LYS A 118 3.06 -5.54 3.56
CA LYS A 118 1.88 -4.88 4.13
C LYS A 118 2.20 -4.09 5.39
N ASP A 119 3.32 -4.39 6.04
CA ASP A 119 3.79 -3.72 7.25
C ASP A 119 3.96 -2.21 7.05
N ILE A 120 4.49 -1.80 5.89
CA ILE A 120 4.70 -0.39 5.54
C ILE A 120 3.38 0.40 5.64
N ALA A 121 2.30 -0.15 5.08
CA ALA A 121 0.99 0.49 5.11
C ALA A 121 0.32 0.40 6.48
N ALA A 122 0.49 -0.72 7.18
CA ALA A 122 -0.10 -0.95 8.50
C ALA A 122 0.51 -0.02 9.55
N SER A 123 1.81 0.25 9.48
CA SER A 123 2.51 1.19 10.34
C SER A 123 1.96 2.61 10.20
N LEU A 124 1.89 3.13 8.97
CA LEU A 124 1.38 4.49 8.75
C LEU A 124 -0.10 4.60 9.15
N ALA A 125 -0.91 3.57 8.87
CA ALA A 125 -2.31 3.54 9.30
C ALA A 125 -2.43 3.58 10.82
N ALA A 126 -1.68 2.74 11.53
CA ALA A 126 -1.69 2.69 12.99
C ALA A 126 -1.24 4.03 13.61
N THR A 127 -0.23 4.67 13.04
CA THR A 127 0.24 5.99 13.46
C THR A 127 -0.84 7.06 13.28
N LEU A 128 -1.47 7.11 12.09
CA LEU A 128 -2.56 8.06 11.82
C LEU A 128 -3.79 7.80 12.67
N PHE A 129 -4.16 6.54 12.88
CA PHE A 129 -5.30 6.19 13.73
C PHE A 129 -5.05 6.59 15.19
N LYS A 130 -3.84 6.35 15.70
CA LYS A 130 -3.46 6.81 17.04
C LYS A 130 -3.51 8.34 17.16
N LYS A 131 -2.92 9.05 16.19
CA LYS A 131 -2.91 10.52 16.12
C LYS A 131 -4.32 11.11 16.13
N HIS A 132 -5.23 10.54 15.35
CA HIS A 132 -6.58 11.08 15.17
C HIS A 132 -7.64 10.42 16.08
N GLY A 133 -7.22 9.57 17.02
CA GLY A 133 -8.10 8.99 18.02
C GLY A 133 -9.08 7.95 17.49
N VAL A 134 -8.78 7.32 16.35
CA VAL A 134 -9.55 6.19 15.84
C VAL A 134 -9.42 5.03 16.82
N LYS A 135 -10.54 4.52 17.33
CA LYS A 135 -10.55 3.49 18.38
C LYS A 135 -10.74 2.09 17.83
N GLU A 136 -11.43 1.97 16.71
CA GLU A 136 -11.81 0.69 16.14
C GLU A 136 -11.77 0.75 14.62
N TYR A 137 -11.34 -0.34 14.00
CA TYR A 137 -11.17 -0.47 12.56
C TYR A 137 -11.52 -1.88 12.11
N CYS A 138 -12.07 -2.06 10.93
CA CYS A 138 -12.34 -3.40 10.39
C CYS A 138 -11.90 -3.56 8.94
N LEU A 139 -11.63 -4.79 8.55
CA LEU A 139 -11.39 -5.17 7.15
C LEU A 139 -11.69 -6.64 6.88
N ALA A 140 -11.94 -6.98 5.62
CA ALA A 140 -11.87 -8.34 5.14
C ALA A 140 -10.51 -8.61 4.47
N SER A 141 -9.88 -9.76 4.82
CA SER A 141 -8.59 -10.13 4.25
C SER A 141 -8.35 -11.63 4.26
N THR A 142 -7.64 -12.11 3.25
CA THR A 142 -7.23 -13.52 3.11
C THR A 142 -5.87 -13.84 3.76
N GLY A 143 -5.12 -12.84 4.29
CA GLY A 143 -3.78 -13.12 4.83
C GLY A 143 -2.97 -11.89 5.22
N ASN A 144 -1.91 -11.58 4.49
CA ASN A 144 -0.86 -10.62 4.87
C ASN A 144 -1.34 -9.23 5.32
N ALA A 145 -2.44 -8.71 4.77
CA ALA A 145 -2.98 -7.44 5.24
C ALA A 145 -3.58 -7.58 6.65
N ALA A 146 -4.30 -8.68 6.92
CA ALA A 146 -4.85 -8.95 8.24
C ALA A 146 -3.75 -9.07 9.29
N THR A 147 -2.71 -9.86 9.03
CA THR A 147 -1.60 -10.07 9.97
C THR A 147 -0.84 -8.77 10.25
N ALA A 148 -0.48 -8.01 9.20
CA ALA A 148 0.22 -6.75 9.35
C ALA A 148 -0.61 -5.75 10.17
N TYR A 149 -1.86 -5.48 9.76
CA TYR A 149 -2.72 -4.55 10.49
C TYR A 149 -2.99 -5.01 11.93
N ALA A 150 -3.17 -6.32 12.18
CA ALA A 150 -3.33 -6.84 13.53
C ALA A 150 -2.13 -6.50 14.43
N THR A 151 -0.91 -6.68 13.92
CA THR A 151 0.33 -6.39 14.65
C THR A 151 0.45 -4.90 15.01
N TYR A 152 0.27 -4.01 14.02
CA TYR A 152 0.48 -2.58 14.23
C TYR A 152 -0.68 -1.91 15.00
N LEU A 153 -1.93 -2.31 14.75
CA LEU A 153 -3.07 -1.77 15.47
C LEU A 153 -3.10 -2.21 16.94
N ALA A 154 -2.60 -3.43 17.24
CA ALA A 154 -2.40 -3.85 18.63
C ALA A 154 -1.40 -2.93 19.35
N LYS A 155 -0.26 -2.59 18.71
CA LYS A 155 0.71 -1.62 19.25
C LYS A 155 0.13 -0.22 19.42
N ALA A 156 -0.79 0.19 18.54
CA ALA A 156 -1.48 1.47 18.61
C ALA A 156 -2.62 1.50 19.63
N SER A 157 -2.96 0.37 20.27
CA SER A 157 -4.15 0.21 21.10
C SER A 157 -5.45 0.53 20.35
N VAL A 158 -5.51 0.21 19.07
CA VAL A 158 -6.70 0.30 18.21
C VAL A 158 -7.31 -1.09 18.10
N LYS A 159 -8.58 -1.22 18.44
CA LYS A 159 -9.33 -2.47 18.26
C LYS A 159 -9.48 -2.78 16.78
N PHE A 160 -9.27 -4.02 16.40
CA PHE A 160 -9.30 -4.43 15.01
C PHE A 160 -10.12 -5.70 14.81
N ASP A 161 -11.18 -5.58 14.02
CA ASP A 161 -12.06 -6.67 13.64
C ASP A 161 -11.75 -7.15 12.22
N ILE A 162 -11.35 -8.40 12.12
CA ILE A 162 -10.88 -9.01 10.87
C ILE A 162 -11.90 -10.05 10.43
N PHE A 163 -12.38 -9.92 9.21
CA PHE A 163 -13.25 -10.89 8.56
C PHE A 163 -12.46 -11.69 7.54
N ALA A 164 -12.31 -12.98 7.81
CA ALA A 164 -11.50 -13.89 7.01
C ALA A 164 -12.37 -14.95 6.33
N PRO A 165 -12.00 -15.40 5.11
CA PRO A 165 -12.67 -16.53 4.50
C PRO A 165 -12.35 -17.84 5.24
N HIS A 166 -13.20 -18.84 5.09
CA HIS A 166 -13.08 -20.15 5.76
C HIS A 166 -11.76 -20.88 5.44
N ASP A 167 -11.17 -20.61 4.27
CA ASP A 167 -9.95 -21.22 3.76
C ASP A 167 -8.67 -20.47 4.13
N MET A 168 -8.75 -19.47 5.02
CA MET A 168 -7.55 -18.82 5.54
C MET A 168 -6.65 -19.81 6.26
N TYR A 169 -5.34 -19.81 5.94
CA TYR A 169 -4.35 -20.70 6.57
C TYR A 169 -4.38 -20.59 8.10
N GLN A 170 -4.28 -21.74 8.77
CA GLN A 170 -4.34 -21.81 10.24
C GLN A 170 -3.21 -21.03 10.92
N GLU A 171 -2.00 -21.04 10.35
CA GLU A 171 -0.85 -20.30 10.83
C GLU A 171 -1.14 -18.78 10.81
N THR A 172 -1.80 -18.30 9.77
CA THR A 172 -2.22 -16.90 9.66
C THR A 172 -3.26 -16.57 10.72
N GLN A 173 -4.25 -17.44 10.93
CA GLN A 173 -5.26 -17.24 11.99
C GLN A 173 -4.60 -17.20 13.37
N GLN A 174 -3.66 -18.09 13.66
CA GLN A 174 -2.93 -18.13 14.92
C GLN A 174 -2.11 -16.86 15.13
N ALA A 175 -1.38 -16.40 14.11
CA ALA A 175 -0.61 -15.18 14.16
C ALA A 175 -1.48 -13.94 14.47
N ILE A 176 -2.66 -13.84 13.85
CA ILE A 176 -3.63 -12.77 14.13
C ILE A 176 -4.13 -12.86 15.58
N ARG A 177 -4.59 -14.04 16.02
CA ARG A 177 -5.10 -14.24 17.40
C ARG A 177 -4.05 -13.95 18.47
N ALA A 178 -2.78 -14.25 18.19
CA ALA A 178 -1.67 -13.95 19.09
C ALA A 178 -1.47 -12.44 19.35
N THR A 179 -1.95 -11.58 18.47
CA THR A 179 -1.92 -10.12 18.68
C THR A 179 -3.00 -9.62 19.65
N GLY A 180 -3.94 -10.46 20.04
CA GLY A 180 -5.12 -10.08 20.83
C GLY A 180 -6.24 -9.41 20.02
N GLN A 181 -6.11 -9.32 18.70
CA GLN A 181 -7.14 -8.75 17.83
C GLN A 181 -8.25 -9.75 17.50
N ASN A 182 -9.40 -9.25 17.09
CA ASN A 182 -10.61 -10.04 16.89
C ASN A 182 -10.67 -10.62 15.47
N LEU A 183 -10.61 -11.94 15.35
CA LEU A 183 -10.70 -12.66 14.07
C LEU A 183 -12.01 -13.42 13.97
N GLN A 184 -12.83 -13.04 13.00
CA GLN A 184 -14.06 -13.70 12.60
C GLN A 184 -13.82 -14.47 11.29
N VAL A 185 -14.01 -15.78 11.33
CA VAL A 185 -13.86 -16.65 10.17
C VAL A 185 -15.25 -16.92 9.60
N SER A 186 -15.48 -16.46 8.39
CA SER A 186 -16.74 -16.67 7.65
C SER A 186 -16.94 -18.15 7.31
N GLU A 187 -18.17 -18.60 7.19
CA GLU A 187 -18.47 -19.94 6.68
C GLU A 187 -18.19 -20.08 5.17
N GLY A 188 -18.14 -18.95 4.46
CA GLY A 188 -17.89 -18.90 3.02
C GLY A 188 -16.54 -18.29 2.62
N GLY A 189 -16.41 -18.02 1.33
CA GLY A 189 -15.20 -17.46 0.76
C GLY A 189 -15.04 -15.96 1.00
N TYR A 190 -14.00 -15.37 0.38
CA TYR A 190 -13.63 -13.96 0.56
C TYR A 190 -14.76 -12.95 0.26
N GLY A 191 -15.66 -13.29 -0.69
CA GLY A 191 -16.82 -12.45 -1.01
C GLY A 191 -17.78 -12.31 0.18
N GLN A 192 -18.02 -13.40 0.90
CA GLN A 192 -18.85 -13.41 2.11
C GLN A 192 -18.16 -12.64 3.24
N ALA A 193 -16.89 -12.89 3.50
CA ALA A 193 -16.12 -12.15 4.50
C ALA A 193 -16.16 -10.63 4.26
N LYS A 194 -16.14 -10.19 3.00
CA LYS A 194 -16.31 -8.77 2.64
C LYS A 194 -17.70 -8.24 2.95
N ALA A 195 -18.76 -9.04 2.70
CA ALA A 195 -20.11 -8.64 3.01
C ALA A 195 -20.29 -8.50 4.53
N GLU A 196 -19.81 -9.47 5.30
CA GLU A 196 -19.86 -9.46 6.76
C GLU A 196 -19.10 -8.25 7.35
N ALA A 197 -17.91 -7.90 6.81
CA ALA A 197 -17.19 -6.70 7.21
C ALA A 197 -17.96 -5.41 6.90
N ALA A 198 -18.63 -5.35 5.75
CA ALA A 198 -19.43 -4.20 5.37
C ALA A 198 -20.69 -4.05 6.25
N ASP A 199 -21.32 -5.16 6.62
CA ASP A 199 -22.46 -5.16 7.53
C ASP A 199 -22.04 -4.79 8.96
N PHE A 200 -20.89 -5.28 9.41
CA PHE A 200 -20.29 -4.89 10.69
C PHE A 200 -20.04 -3.37 10.76
N HIS A 201 -19.37 -2.82 9.74
CA HIS A 201 -19.14 -1.38 9.60
C HIS A 201 -20.43 -0.57 9.75
N LYS A 202 -21.49 -0.94 9.02
CA LYS A 202 -22.77 -0.23 9.05
C LYS A 202 -23.48 -0.33 10.40
N ASN A 203 -23.48 -1.53 10.99
CA ASN A 203 -24.24 -1.82 12.22
C ASN A 203 -23.54 -1.29 13.48
N GLN A 204 -22.20 -1.25 13.48
CA GLN A 204 -21.40 -0.86 14.63
C GLN A 204 -20.77 0.54 14.47
N ASN A 205 -20.95 1.18 13.33
CA ASN A 205 -20.32 2.47 13.00
C ASN A 205 -18.79 2.45 13.16
N VAL A 206 -18.15 1.33 12.76
CA VAL A 206 -16.71 1.11 12.82
C VAL A 206 -16.08 1.47 11.48
N MET A 207 -14.98 2.22 11.48
CA MET A 207 -14.29 2.57 10.23
C MET A 207 -13.85 1.30 9.48
N ILE A 208 -14.17 1.23 8.20
CA ILE A 208 -13.81 0.12 7.31
C ILE A 208 -12.69 0.49 6.35
N SER A 209 -11.87 -0.49 6.00
CA SER A 209 -10.79 -0.32 5.03
C SER A 209 -11.30 0.09 3.64
N ALA A 210 -10.79 1.19 3.11
CA ALA A 210 -11.01 1.60 1.72
C ALA A 210 -10.30 0.69 0.69
N GLY A 211 -9.57 -0.31 1.15
CA GLY A 211 -8.93 -1.30 0.29
C GLY A 211 -7.73 -0.75 -0.49
N ASN A 212 -7.69 -1.02 -1.80
CA ASN A 212 -6.54 -0.69 -2.63
C ASN A 212 -6.43 0.81 -2.99
N ILE A 213 -7.51 1.56 -2.84
CA ILE A 213 -7.57 3.01 -3.10
C ILE A 213 -7.36 3.84 -1.84
N ASP A 214 -7.09 3.21 -0.70
CA ASP A 214 -6.82 3.86 0.57
C ASP A 214 -5.58 4.78 0.43
N PRO A 215 -5.74 6.10 0.61
CA PRO A 215 -4.63 7.05 0.48
C PRO A 215 -3.49 6.75 1.45
N ILE A 216 -3.77 6.23 2.65
CA ILE A 216 -2.72 5.86 3.62
C ILE A 216 -1.79 4.79 3.05
N ARG A 217 -2.38 3.78 2.39
CA ARG A 217 -1.61 2.68 1.79
C ARG A 217 -0.73 3.14 0.63
N VAL A 218 -1.20 4.11 -0.12
CA VAL A 218 -0.44 4.72 -1.23
C VAL A 218 0.72 5.55 -0.67
N GLU A 219 0.44 6.41 0.31
CA GLU A 219 1.45 7.29 0.92
C GLU A 219 2.60 6.51 1.57
N ALA A 220 2.27 5.46 2.31
CA ALA A 220 3.29 4.63 2.94
C ALA A 220 4.20 3.96 1.91
N LYS A 221 3.64 3.39 0.85
CA LYS A 221 4.38 2.58 -0.12
C LYS A 221 5.13 3.39 -1.16
N LYS A 222 4.79 4.67 -1.39
CA LYS A 222 5.56 5.52 -2.31
C LYS A 222 7.00 5.72 -1.86
N THR A 223 7.29 5.52 -0.55
CA THR A 223 8.64 5.60 0.01
C THR A 223 9.63 4.61 -0.64
N LEU A 224 9.14 3.57 -1.32
CA LEU A 224 10.00 2.67 -2.09
C LEU A 224 10.76 3.40 -3.21
N VAL A 225 10.19 4.47 -3.80
CA VAL A 225 10.91 5.31 -4.77
C VAL A 225 12.11 5.97 -4.10
N PHE A 226 11.93 6.50 -2.90
CA PHE A 226 13.00 7.16 -2.13
C PHE A 226 14.07 6.15 -1.69
N GLU A 227 13.67 4.92 -1.37
CA GLU A 227 14.60 3.82 -1.08
C GLU A 227 15.43 3.42 -2.33
N CYS A 228 14.84 3.42 -3.51
CA CYS A 228 15.59 3.23 -4.75
C CYS A 228 16.62 4.35 -4.95
N MET A 229 16.24 5.61 -4.75
CA MET A 229 17.17 6.73 -4.82
C MET A 229 18.31 6.58 -3.81
N ARG A 230 18.01 6.25 -2.56
CA ARG A 230 18.98 6.11 -1.47
C ARG A 230 19.95 4.96 -1.67
N GLN A 231 19.44 3.77 -2.03
CA GLN A 231 20.26 2.56 -2.05
C GLN A 231 20.91 2.30 -3.41
N LEU A 232 20.25 2.69 -4.51
CA LEU A 232 20.75 2.47 -5.86
C LEU A 232 21.39 3.72 -6.48
N GLY A 233 21.14 4.92 -5.93
CA GLY A 233 21.51 6.20 -6.54
C GLY A 233 20.77 6.47 -7.85
N ARG A 234 19.75 5.68 -8.17
CA ARG A 234 18.97 5.77 -9.40
C ARG A 234 17.60 5.11 -9.25
N ILE A 235 16.73 5.38 -10.21
CA ILE A 235 15.48 4.63 -10.40
C ILE A 235 15.74 3.46 -11.37
N PRO A 236 15.20 2.25 -11.14
CA PRO A 236 15.35 1.13 -12.07
C PRO A 236 14.66 1.42 -13.40
N ASP A 237 15.16 0.83 -14.50
CA ASP A 237 14.54 0.98 -15.83
C ASP A 237 13.23 0.19 -15.95
N VAL A 238 13.13 -0.90 -15.18
CA VAL A 238 11.94 -1.76 -15.09
C VAL A 238 11.60 -1.98 -13.62
N TYR A 239 10.36 -1.69 -13.27
CA TYR A 239 9.75 -2.06 -11.98
C TYR A 239 8.89 -3.30 -12.19
N MET A 240 9.24 -4.40 -11.54
CA MET A 240 8.51 -5.66 -11.65
C MET A 240 7.87 -6.02 -10.31
N GLN A 241 6.59 -6.37 -10.31
CA GLN A 241 5.89 -6.80 -9.12
C GLN A 241 4.74 -7.75 -9.41
N ALA A 242 4.60 -8.77 -8.53
CA ALA A 242 3.36 -9.53 -8.44
C ALA A 242 2.26 -8.68 -7.79
N VAL A 243 1.11 -8.58 -8.44
CA VAL A 243 0.02 -7.70 -8.01
C VAL A 243 -1.28 -8.46 -7.76
N ALA A 244 -1.90 -8.18 -6.63
CA ALA A 244 -3.29 -8.54 -6.34
C ALA A 244 -4.23 -7.35 -6.64
N GLY A 245 -4.15 -6.29 -5.83
CA GLY A 245 -4.99 -5.10 -5.97
C GLY A 245 -4.30 -3.87 -6.55
N GLY A 246 -3.00 -3.92 -6.86
CA GLY A 246 -2.28 -2.86 -7.57
C GLY A 246 -1.89 -1.62 -6.75
N THR A 247 -2.04 -1.61 -5.43
CA THR A 247 -1.69 -0.42 -4.61
C THR A 247 -0.21 -0.02 -4.72
N SER A 248 0.69 -0.99 -4.89
CA SER A 248 2.12 -0.69 -4.92
C SER A 248 2.60 -0.02 -6.20
N PRO A 249 2.25 -0.50 -7.40
CA PRO A 249 2.58 0.23 -8.62
C PRO A 249 1.96 1.63 -8.65
N ILE A 250 0.74 1.79 -8.10
CA ILE A 250 0.10 3.10 -7.92
C ILE A 250 0.94 4.01 -7.03
N ALA A 251 1.41 3.47 -5.90
CA ALA A 251 2.25 4.21 -4.96
C ALA A 251 3.61 4.56 -5.57
N PHE A 252 4.21 3.64 -6.33
CA PHE A 252 5.46 3.88 -7.03
C PHE A 252 5.30 4.98 -8.10
N GLU A 253 4.23 4.90 -8.90
CA GLU A 253 3.88 5.95 -9.88
C GLU A 253 3.71 7.30 -9.21
N LYS A 254 2.95 7.35 -8.10
CA LYS A 254 2.76 8.59 -7.34
C LYS A 254 4.09 9.15 -6.85
N GLY A 255 4.95 8.32 -6.26
CA GLY A 255 6.27 8.75 -5.80
C GLY A 255 7.12 9.32 -6.94
N MET A 256 7.13 8.67 -8.09
CA MET A 256 7.84 9.15 -9.28
C MET A 256 7.30 10.48 -9.81
N ARG A 257 5.98 10.64 -9.82
CA ARG A 257 5.32 11.89 -10.24
C ARG A 257 5.64 13.05 -9.28
N GLU A 258 5.66 12.77 -7.99
CA GLU A 258 5.99 13.78 -6.97
C GLU A 258 7.43 14.29 -7.06
N ILE A 259 8.39 13.44 -7.45
CA ILE A 259 9.79 13.85 -7.57
C ILE A 259 10.15 14.42 -8.95
N ALA A 260 9.26 14.36 -9.94
CA ALA A 260 9.58 14.64 -11.35
C ALA A 260 10.18 16.03 -11.57
N ASP A 261 9.66 17.05 -10.91
CA ASP A 261 10.15 18.43 -11.06
C ASP A 261 11.50 18.66 -10.36
N ALA A 262 11.72 18.00 -9.22
CA ALA A 262 12.97 18.11 -8.47
C ALA A 262 14.10 17.27 -9.10
N TYR A 263 13.74 16.15 -9.73
CA TYR A 263 14.68 15.16 -10.28
C TYR A 263 14.31 14.78 -11.74
N PRO A 264 14.40 15.71 -12.69
CA PRO A 264 14.00 15.48 -14.08
C PRO A 264 14.86 14.43 -14.82
N GLN A 265 16.01 14.07 -14.26
CA GLN A 265 16.85 12.99 -14.75
C GLN A 265 16.26 11.59 -14.51
N TYR A 266 15.40 11.42 -13.51
CA TYR A 266 14.74 10.15 -13.21
C TYR A 266 13.47 10.00 -14.05
N LYS A 267 13.44 8.94 -14.84
CA LYS A 267 12.28 8.63 -15.68
C LYS A 267 11.41 7.57 -15.04
N MET A 268 10.12 7.61 -15.35
CA MET A 268 9.18 6.55 -14.95
C MET A 268 9.67 5.21 -15.49
N PRO A 269 9.86 4.19 -14.66
CA PRO A 269 10.24 2.86 -15.13
C PRO A 269 9.13 2.23 -15.96
N ARG A 270 9.49 1.27 -16.82
CA ARG A 270 8.50 0.36 -17.39
C ARG A 270 7.91 -0.50 -16.28
N MET A 271 6.58 -0.48 -16.13
CA MET A 271 5.89 -1.28 -15.14
C MET A 271 5.59 -2.68 -15.70
N LEU A 272 6.17 -3.72 -15.10
CA LEU A 272 5.88 -5.13 -15.41
C LEU A 272 5.09 -5.74 -14.25
N LEU A 273 3.78 -5.85 -14.42
CA LEU A 273 2.86 -6.32 -13.40
C LEU A 273 2.44 -7.75 -13.67
N VAL A 274 2.71 -8.64 -12.73
CA VAL A 274 2.44 -10.08 -12.87
C VAL A 274 1.23 -10.46 -12.03
N GLN A 275 0.25 -11.12 -12.62
CA GLN A 275 -0.92 -11.65 -11.92
C GLN A 275 -0.98 -13.18 -12.05
N GLN A 276 -1.70 -13.78 -11.12
CA GLN A 276 -2.03 -15.20 -11.19
C GLN A 276 -3.00 -15.44 -12.38
N ASP A 277 -2.76 -16.46 -13.16
CA ASP A 277 -3.54 -16.82 -14.35
C ASP A 277 -5.02 -17.11 -14.07
N THR A 278 -5.32 -17.64 -12.88
CA THR A 278 -6.70 -17.89 -12.43
C THR A 278 -7.41 -16.62 -11.92
N CYS A 279 -6.69 -15.50 -11.77
CA CYS A 279 -7.24 -14.21 -11.32
C CYS A 279 -6.42 -13.05 -11.87
N ASP A 280 -6.66 -12.70 -13.14
CA ASP A 280 -5.89 -11.74 -13.94
C ASP A 280 -6.68 -10.52 -14.43
N PRO A 281 -7.48 -9.84 -13.59
CA PRO A 281 -8.39 -8.77 -14.03
C PRO A 281 -7.67 -7.58 -14.66
N MET A 282 -6.42 -7.31 -14.31
CA MET A 282 -5.65 -6.23 -14.92
C MET A 282 -5.22 -6.58 -16.33
N VAL A 283 -4.78 -7.81 -16.57
CA VAL A 283 -4.42 -8.30 -17.92
C VAL A 283 -5.65 -8.26 -18.82
N GLN A 284 -6.79 -8.75 -18.32
CA GLN A 284 -8.05 -8.73 -19.06
C GLN A 284 -8.50 -7.30 -19.40
N ALA A 285 -8.35 -6.36 -18.45
CA ALA A 285 -8.67 -4.95 -18.68
C ALA A 285 -7.74 -4.31 -19.72
N GLY A 286 -6.44 -4.59 -19.64
CA GLY A 286 -5.45 -4.13 -20.62
C GLY A 286 -5.72 -4.64 -22.04
N ASN A 287 -6.24 -5.85 -22.15
CA ASN A 287 -6.63 -6.45 -23.43
C ASN A 287 -8.06 -6.08 -23.90
N GLY A 288 -8.74 -5.17 -23.21
CA GLY A 288 -10.11 -4.78 -23.52
C GLY A 288 -11.17 -5.86 -23.23
N GLN A 289 -10.80 -6.94 -22.53
CA GLN A 289 -11.68 -8.08 -22.26
C GLN A 289 -12.52 -7.92 -20.98
N LEU A 290 -12.19 -6.94 -20.13
CA LEU A 290 -12.88 -6.74 -18.86
C LEU A 290 -14.05 -5.78 -19.04
N THR A 291 -15.27 -6.30 -18.89
CA THR A 291 -16.45 -5.46 -18.72
C THR A 291 -16.69 -5.15 -17.25
N MET A 292 -17.35 -4.03 -16.95
CA MET A 292 -17.67 -3.59 -15.57
C MET A 292 -18.39 -4.65 -14.71
N ASN A 293 -18.99 -5.65 -15.32
CA ASN A 293 -19.75 -6.71 -14.69
C ASN A 293 -18.98 -8.04 -14.52
N SER A 294 -17.77 -8.16 -15.06
CA SER A 294 -16.98 -9.38 -14.90
C SER A 294 -16.38 -9.43 -13.50
N ARG A 295 -17.11 -10.05 -12.57
CA ARG A 295 -16.63 -10.39 -11.23
C ARG A 295 -16.13 -11.81 -11.26
N ARG A 296 -14.83 -12.03 -11.26
CA ARG A 296 -14.27 -13.33 -10.92
C ARG A 296 -14.12 -13.45 -9.42
N ALA A 297 -14.54 -14.58 -8.87
CA ALA A 297 -14.33 -14.91 -7.47
C ALA A 297 -12.83 -15.03 -7.22
N GLY A 298 -12.33 -14.32 -6.25
CA GLY A 298 -10.99 -14.63 -5.78
C GLY A 298 -10.21 -13.53 -5.08
N THR A 299 -9.98 -12.33 -5.57
CA THR A 299 -9.08 -11.42 -4.83
C THR A 299 -9.35 -9.94 -4.93
N SER A 300 -10.05 -9.43 -5.90
CA SER A 300 -10.45 -8.02 -5.91
C SER A 300 -11.74 -7.86 -6.67
N THR A 301 -12.75 -7.33 -6.01
CA THR A 301 -14.09 -7.13 -6.60
C THR A 301 -14.22 -5.81 -7.35
N SER A 302 -13.17 -5.04 -7.44
CA SER A 302 -13.16 -3.78 -8.19
C SER A 302 -12.01 -3.77 -9.18
N PRO A 303 -12.24 -3.40 -10.44
CA PRO A 303 -11.12 -3.13 -11.34
C PRO A 303 -10.22 -2.09 -10.70
N PRO A 304 -8.92 -2.20 -10.84
CA PRO A 304 -7.99 -1.21 -10.33
C PRO A 304 -8.40 0.17 -10.85
N TRP A 305 -8.47 1.14 -9.96
CA TRP A 305 -8.97 2.48 -10.28
C TRP A 305 -8.15 3.18 -11.38
N PHE A 306 -6.85 2.86 -11.50
CA PHE A 306 -5.98 3.42 -12.53
C PHE A 306 -6.40 3.01 -13.95
N LEU A 307 -7.05 1.86 -14.13
CA LEU A 307 -7.63 1.48 -15.43
C LEU A 307 -8.84 2.33 -15.80
N ARG A 308 -9.48 2.99 -14.83
CA ARG A 308 -10.58 3.93 -15.08
C ARG A 308 -10.10 5.31 -15.53
N GLN A 309 -8.81 5.62 -15.39
CA GLN A 309 -8.24 6.93 -15.72
C GLN A 309 -7.52 6.96 -17.07
N GLY A 310 -7.62 5.92 -17.88
CA GLY A 310 -7.05 5.90 -19.23
C GLY A 310 -5.52 5.86 -19.28
N TYR A 311 -4.86 5.45 -18.20
CA TYR A 311 -3.42 5.16 -18.27
C TYR A 311 -3.22 3.91 -19.15
N GLN A 312 -2.83 4.13 -20.38
CA GLN A 312 -2.27 3.09 -21.26
C GLN A 312 -0.83 2.85 -20.79
N TYR A 313 -0.54 1.65 -20.37
CA TYR A 313 0.81 1.17 -20.10
C TYR A 313 1.43 0.61 -21.38
#